data_fa6819cbbb3fc1f6a200be9b124d1811
#
_entry.id   fa6819cbbb3fc1f6a200be9b124d1811
#
_cell.length_a   1.000
_cell.length_b   1.000
_cell.length_c   1.000
_cell.angle_alpha   90.00
_cell.angle_beta   90.00
_cell.angle_gamma   90.00
#
_symmetry.space_group_name_H-M   'P 1'
#
loop_
_entity.id
_entity.type
_entity.pdbx_description
1 polymer ?
#
loop_
_entity_poly.entity_id
_entity_poly.type
_entity_poly.pdbx_seq_one_letter_code
_entity_poly.pdbx_strand_id
1 'polypeptide(L)'
;YSYSTLLALSDHIKDEMKQQGVLITDSTVSTDISEKVFQSAIPKTVTGRQLTSWRKGSQGRVNQSTKPSSRSQSIAVVGMAGQFPEAGDVEVFWENIAQGKNCISEIPKKRWDIDKYYQKGEAVAGKTYSKWMGALEGYDLFDPLFFNISPIEAESMDPQQRLFLEACWHTIEHAGYNPHVLSGSKCGVYVGCAYGDYQMLSREEQLSAQGFTGGSTSILPARISYFLNLQGPCISIDTACSSSLVAIANACDGLVSGSIDSALAGGINVMAGPDMHIKAAQSGMLSPDGKCHT
;
A
#
# COMPACT_ATOMS: atom_id res chain seq x y z
N TYR A 1 7.16 -12.44 18.18
CA TYR A 1 7.12 -13.66 17.36
C TYR A 1 8.02 -13.40 16.15
N SER A 2 9.17 -14.07 16.05
CA SER A 2 10.05 -14.00 14.89
C SER A 2 9.84 -15.24 14.03
N TYR A 3 9.20 -15.07 12.89
CA TYR A 3 9.15 -16.13 11.89
C TYR A 3 10.33 -15.93 10.93
N SER A 4 11.26 -16.87 10.94
CA SER A 4 12.49 -16.80 10.15
C SER A 4 12.30 -16.95 8.64
N THR A 5 11.08 -17.30 8.20
CA THR A 5 10.70 -17.38 6.77
C THR A 5 9.22 -17.10 6.60
N LEU A 6 8.83 -16.57 5.42
CA LEU A 6 7.41 -16.42 5.03
C LEU A 6 6.67 -17.78 5.03
N LEU A 7 7.39 -18.87 4.81
CA LEU A 7 6.84 -20.24 4.89
C LEU A 7 6.38 -20.56 6.32
N ALA A 8 7.21 -20.26 7.33
CA ALA A 8 6.87 -20.48 8.74
C ALA A 8 5.67 -19.63 9.18
N LEU A 9 5.56 -18.39 8.68
CA LEU A 9 4.39 -17.54 8.90
C LEU A 9 3.14 -18.11 8.23
N SER A 10 3.25 -18.60 6.99
CA SER A 10 2.15 -19.24 6.27
C SER A 10 1.63 -20.48 7.00
N ASP A 11 2.54 -21.32 7.48
CA ASP A 11 2.18 -22.55 8.21
C ASP A 11 1.53 -22.21 9.55
N HIS A 12 2.03 -21.22 10.26
CA HIS A 12 1.39 -20.74 11.49
C HIS A 12 -0.02 -20.19 11.25
N ILE A 13 -0.23 -19.39 10.21
CA ILE A 13 -1.55 -18.87 9.85
C ILE A 13 -2.50 -20.03 9.49
N LYS A 14 -2.04 -21.03 8.74
CA LYS A 14 -2.84 -22.23 8.42
C LYS A 14 -3.23 -23.02 9.66
N ASP A 15 -2.33 -23.14 10.62
CA ASP A 15 -2.59 -23.89 11.87
C ASP A 15 -3.53 -23.11 12.79
N GLU A 16 -3.41 -21.78 12.91
CA GLU A 16 -4.39 -20.96 13.64
C GLU A 16 -5.78 -21.02 12.99
N MET A 17 -5.86 -20.93 11.66
CA MET A 17 -7.13 -21.05 10.95
C MET A 17 -7.78 -22.41 11.16
N LYS A 18 -7.01 -23.51 11.19
CA LYS A 18 -7.52 -24.85 11.54
C LYS A 18 -8.02 -24.93 12.97
N GLN A 19 -7.32 -24.30 13.93
CA GLN A 19 -7.75 -24.25 15.34
C GLN A 19 -9.05 -23.48 15.54
N GLN A 20 -9.29 -22.47 14.70
CA GLN A 20 -10.52 -21.66 14.71
C GLN A 20 -11.68 -22.31 13.91
N GLY A 21 -11.49 -23.54 13.39
CA GLY A 21 -12.54 -24.27 12.67
C GLY A 21 -12.84 -23.74 11.26
N VAL A 22 -11.94 -22.96 10.68
CA VAL A 22 -12.06 -22.49 9.29
C VAL A 22 -11.58 -23.61 8.38
N LEU A 23 -12.52 -24.26 7.67
CA LEU A 23 -12.22 -25.27 6.66
C LEU A 23 -11.66 -24.59 5.41
N ILE A 24 -10.36 -24.76 5.16
CA ILE A 24 -9.76 -24.44 3.87
C ILE A 24 -10.04 -25.62 2.96
N THR A 25 -11.04 -25.51 2.11
CA THR A 25 -11.25 -26.49 1.02
C THR A 25 -10.55 -25.95 -0.23
N ASP A 26 -9.58 -26.71 -0.73
CA ASP A 26 -9.09 -26.59 -2.09
C ASP A 26 -10.24 -26.94 -3.05
N SER A 27 -11.02 -25.96 -3.46
CA SER A 27 -11.94 -26.14 -4.59
C SER A 27 -12.39 -24.77 -5.12
N THR A 28 -12.09 -24.55 -6.37
CA THR A 28 -12.75 -23.71 -7.37
C THR A 28 -14.03 -23.04 -6.88
N VAL A 29 -13.94 -21.74 -6.62
CA VAL A 29 -15.11 -20.91 -6.31
C VAL A 29 -15.96 -20.83 -7.58
N SER A 30 -17.14 -21.42 -7.53
CA SER A 30 -18.14 -21.28 -8.58
C SER A 30 -18.72 -19.87 -8.57
N THR A 31 -18.92 -19.32 -9.75
CA THR A 31 -19.41 -17.97 -10.05
C THR A 31 -20.82 -17.64 -9.54
N ASP A 32 -21.48 -18.54 -8.80
CA ASP A 32 -22.89 -18.41 -8.40
C ASP A 32 -23.14 -17.64 -7.10
N ILE A 33 -22.07 -17.27 -6.35
CA ILE A 33 -22.23 -16.56 -5.07
C ILE A 33 -22.29 -15.02 -5.28
N SER A 34 -21.80 -14.52 -6.41
CA SER A 34 -21.71 -13.07 -6.65
C SER A 34 -23.05 -12.37 -6.82
N GLU A 35 -24.06 -13.00 -7.42
CA GLU A 35 -25.35 -12.32 -7.68
C GLU A 35 -26.27 -12.18 -6.47
N LYS A 36 -26.24 -13.12 -5.52
CA LYS A 36 -27.12 -13.06 -4.35
C LYS A 36 -26.65 -12.10 -3.25
N VAL A 37 -25.33 -11.89 -3.14
CA VAL A 37 -24.77 -10.92 -2.18
C VAL A 37 -24.96 -9.49 -2.70
N PHE A 38 -25.03 -9.29 -4.01
CA PHE A 38 -25.16 -7.98 -4.64
C PHE A 38 -26.52 -7.31 -4.44
N GLN A 39 -27.60 -8.09 -4.31
CA GLN A 39 -28.95 -7.52 -4.16
C GLN A 39 -29.29 -7.07 -2.74
N SER A 40 -28.52 -7.44 -1.72
CA SER A 40 -28.77 -7.04 -0.32
C SER A 40 -27.99 -5.81 0.15
N ALA A 41 -27.02 -5.33 -0.65
CA ALA A 41 -26.09 -4.26 -0.25
C ALA A 41 -26.40 -2.87 -0.86
N ILE A 42 -27.50 -2.70 -1.59
CA ILE A 42 -27.91 -1.37 -2.11
C ILE A 42 -28.72 -0.66 -1.07
N PRO A 43 -28.23 0.43 -0.44
CA PRO A 43 -29.07 1.25 0.43
C PRO A 43 -30.15 1.94 -0.40
N LYS A 44 -31.41 1.72 -0.03
CA LYS A 44 -32.53 2.47 -0.60
C LYS A 44 -32.32 3.96 -0.32
N THR A 45 -32.39 4.75 -1.35
CA THR A 45 -32.31 6.21 -1.38
C THR A 45 -33.08 6.84 -0.20
N VAL A 46 -32.36 7.51 0.70
CA VAL A 46 -32.99 8.33 1.75
C VAL A 46 -33.10 9.74 1.23
N THR A 47 -34.32 10.12 0.88
CA THR A 47 -34.73 11.49 0.57
C THR A 47 -34.57 12.38 1.78
N GLY A 48 -34.02 13.53 1.56
CA GLY A 48 -33.94 14.77 2.32
C GLY A 48 -34.24 14.77 3.81
N ARG A 49 -33.26 15.16 4.62
CA ARG A 49 -33.49 15.71 5.95
C ARG A 49 -32.91 17.12 6.07
N GLN A 50 -33.81 18.03 6.38
CA GLN A 50 -33.58 19.44 6.62
C GLN A 50 -32.62 19.69 7.78
N LEU A 51 -31.75 20.66 7.60
CA LEU A 51 -30.97 21.32 8.65
C LEU A 51 -31.88 22.03 9.62
N THR A 52 -31.97 21.61 10.86
CA THR A 52 -32.56 22.38 11.92
C THR A 52 -31.64 22.54 13.13
N SER A 53 -31.26 23.78 13.30
CA SER A 53 -30.94 24.55 14.52
C SER A 53 -30.32 23.85 15.73
N TRP A 54 -29.14 24.34 16.05
CA TRP A 54 -28.55 24.26 17.38
C TRP A 54 -29.46 24.93 18.43
N ARG A 55 -29.93 24.18 19.41
CA ARG A 55 -30.48 24.74 20.65
C ARG A 55 -29.88 24.07 21.88
N LYS A 56 -29.52 24.94 22.82
CA LYS A 56 -28.97 24.67 24.15
C LYS A 56 -29.84 23.79 25.02
N GLY A 57 -29.23 22.92 25.80
CA GLY A 57 -29.51 22.69 27.22
C GLY A 57 -30.65 21.73 27.54
N SER A 58 -30.32 20.59 28.13
CA SER A 58 -30.92 20.16 29.40
C SER A 58 -30.13 18.99 30.00
N GLN A 59 -29.87 19.08 31.30
CA GLN A 59 -29.30 18.02 32.13
C GLN A 59 -30.30 16.85 32.17
N GLY A 60 -29.88 15.69 31.73
CA GLY A 60 -30.66 14.45 31.80
C GLY A 60 -29.77 13.28 32.17
N ARG A 61 -30.08 12.70 33.30
CA ARG A 61 -29.61 11.45 33.94
C ARG A 61 -28.64 10.61 33.13
N VAL A 62 -27.43 10.41 33.69
CA VAL A 62 -26.48 9.38 33.31
C VAL A 62 -27.13 8.01 33.52
N ASN A 63 -27.67 7.42 32.47
CA ASN A 63 -27.96 6.00 32.43
C ASN A 63 -26.63 5.25 32.26
N GLN A 64 -26.39 4.32 33.18
CA GLN A 64 -25.24 3.42 33.14
C GLN A 64 -25.13 2.79 31.75
N SER A 65 -24.03 3.09 31.06
CA SER A 65 -23.70 2.50 29.79
C SER A 65 -23.50 1.00 29.99
N THR A 66 -24.37 0.22 29.37
CA THR A 66 -24.03 -1.16 29.00
C THR A 66 -22.73 -1.11 28.22
N LYS A 67 -21.67 -1.76 28.73
CA LYS A 67 -20.42 -1.96 28.01
C LYS A 67 -20.77 -2.49 26.62
N PRO A 68 -20.30 -1.88 25.52
CA PRO A 68 -20.46 -2.48 24.23
C PRO A 68 -19.78 -3.84 24.27
N SER A 69 -20.51 -4.90 24.04
CA SER A 69 -19.92 -6.22 23.81
C SER A 69 -18.93 -6.04 22.65
N SER A 70 -17.67 -6.34 22.88
CA SER A 70 -16.64 -6.35 21.83
C SER A 70 -16.96 -7.49 20.86
N ARG A 71 -17.95 -7.29 20.00
CA ARG A 71 -18.01 -8.06 18.76
C ARG A 71 -16.84 -7.58 17.94
N SER A 72 -15.85 -8.44 17.76
CA SER A 72 -14.82 -8.22 16.75
C SER A 72 -15.55 -8.05 15.42
N GLN A 73 -15.59 -6.82 14.91
CA GLN A 73 -16.14 -6.59 13.57
C GLN A 73 -15.11 -7.13 12.60
N SER A 74 -15.48 -8.17 11.86
CA SER A 74 -14.64 -8.71 10.80
C SER A 74 -14.64 -7.73 9.62
N ILE A 75 -13.46 -7.49 9.06
CA ILE A 75 -13.26 -6.65 7.88
C ILE A 75 -12.90 -7.57 6.72
N ALA A 76 -13.59 -7.41 5.61
CA ALA A 76 -13.33 -8.20 4.41
C ALA A 76 -12.26 -7.53 3.55
N VAL A 77 -11.24 -8.27 3.13
CA VAL A 77 -10.36 -7.90 2.03
C VAL A 77 -11.03 -8.38 0.75
N VAL A 78 -11.47 -7.44 -0.09
CA VAL A 78 -12.23 -7.74 -1.31
C VAL A 78 -11.39 -7.63 -2.59
N GLY A 79 -10.23 -6.97 -2.52
CA GLY A 79 -9.32 -6.83 -3.64
C GLY A 79 -7.88 -6.68 -3.16
N MET A 80 -6.94 -7.17 -3.96
CA MET A 80 -5.50 -7.06 -3.75
C MET A 80 -4.81 -6.85 -5.08
N ALA A 81 -3.82 -5.97 -5.11
CA ALA A 81 -2.90 -5.83 -6.23
C ALA A 81 -1.54 -5.38 -5.71
N GLY A 82 -0.51 -5.62 -6.50
CA GLY A 82 0.84 -5.19 -6.15
C GLY A 82 1.85 -5.67 -7.16
N GLN A 83 3.01 -5.02 -7.14
CA GLN A 83 4.20 -5.41 -7.90
C GLN A 83 5.33 -5.69 -6.93
N PHE A 84 6.02 -6.79 -7.15
CA PHE A 84 7.08 -7.26 -6.27
C PHE A 84 8.30 -7.68 -7.12
N PRO A 85 9.48 -7.84 -6.52
CA PRO A 85 10.63 -8.36 -7.24
C PRO A 85 10.29 -9.69 -7.93
N GLU A 86 10.53 -9.76 -9.24
CA GLU A 86 10.22 -10.92 -10.10
C GLU A 86 8.73 -11.39 -10.09
N ALA A 87 7.82 -10.48 -9.70
CA ALA A 87 6.39 -10.73 -9.74
C ALA A 87 5.64 -9.44 -10.12
N GLY A 88 4.97 -9.46 -11.27
CA GLY A 88 4.17 -8.33 -11.76
C GLY A 88 2.80 -8.22 -11.09
N ASP A 89 2.36 -9.26 -10.41
CA ASP A 89 1.06 -9.36 -9.75
C ASP A 89 1.14 -10.22 -8.48
N VAL A 90 0.02 -10.34 -7.77
CA VAL A 90 -0.08 -11.09 -6.52
C VAL A 90 -0.09 -12.60 -6.72
N GLU A 91 -0.52 -13.09 -7.86
CA GLU A 91 -0.56 -14.51 -8.23
C GLU A 91 0.87 -15.03 -8.41
N VAL A 92 1.68 -14.37 -9.23
CA VAL A 92 3.10 -14.70 -9.43
C VAL A 92 3.89 -14.49 -8.13
N PHE A 93 3.55 -13.48 -7.33
CA PHE A 93 4.16 -13.28 -6.02
C PHE A 93 3.90 -14.47 -5.09
N TRP A 94 2.66 -14.97 -5.06
CA TRP A 94 2.31 -16.16 -4.27
C TRP A 94 3.05 -17.42 -4.76
N GLU A 95 3.14 -17.61 -6.07
CA GLU A 95 3.91 -18.73 -6.66
C GLU A 95 5.37 -18.68 -6.25
N ASN A 96 6.01 -17.51 -6.30
CA ASN A 96 7.38 -17.32 -5.87
C ASN A 96 7.58 -17.67 -4.39
N ILE A 97 6.63 -17.28 -3.52
CA ILE A 97 6.64 -17.65 -2.09
C ILE A 97 6.47 -19.15 -1.91
N ALA A 98 5.49 -19.75 -2.56
CA ALA A 98 5.19 -21.18 -2.44
C ALA A 98 6.36 -22.07 -2.87
N GLN A 99 7.13 -21.62 -3.85
CA GLN A 99 8.34 -22.28 -4.35
C GLN A 99 9.60 -21.97 -3.52
N GLY A 100 9.53 -21.03 -2.58
CA GLY A 100 10.70 -20.57 -1.82
C GLY A 100 11.73 -19.86 -2.72
N LYS A 101 11.29 -19.23 -3.82
CA LYS A 101 12.16 -18.56 -4.78
C LYS A 101 12.83 -17.34 -4.13
N ASN A 102 14.14 -17.20 -4.34
CA ASN A 102 14.85 -15.99 -3.98
C ASN A 102 14.73 -14.96 -5.11
N CYS A 103 13.99 -13.90 -4.87
CA CYS A 103 13.76 -12.80 -5.81
C CYS A 103 14.71 -11.60 -5.57
N ILE A 104 15.76 -11.77 -4.78
CA ILE A 104 16.79 -10.77 -4.57
C ILE A 104 17.90 -10.98 -5.61
N SER A 105 18.26 -9.93 -6.32
CA SER A 105 19.27 -9.93 -7.36
C SER A 105 20.33 -8.86 -7.14
N GLU A 106 21.43 -8.92 -7.89
CA GLU A 106 22.33 -7.78 -7.96
C GLU A 106 21.60 -6.59 -8.58
N ILE A 107 21.90 -5.39 -8.07
CA ILE A 107 21.28 -4.14 -8.55
C ILE A 107 21.46 -4.02 -10.06
N PRO A 108 20.37 -3.94 -10.85
CA PRO A 108 20.48 -3.85 -12.30
C PRO A 108 21.19 -2.55 -12.72
N LYS A 109 22.11 -2.66 -13.71
CA LYS A 109 22.83 -1.48 -14.22
C LYS A 109 21.92 -0.38 -14.75
N LYS A 110 20.72 -0.74 -15.23
CA LYS A 110 19.69 0.21 -15.65
C LYS A 110 19.11 1.02 -14.49
N ARG A 111 19.20 0.52 -13.25
CA ARG A 111 18.77 1.24 -12.05
C ARG A 111 19.80 2.30 -11.66
N TRP A 112 21.01 1.85 -11.39
CA TRP A 112 22.22 2.67 -11.29
C TRP A 112 23.48 1.77 -11.43
N ASP A 113 24.61 2.39 -11.73
CA ASP A 113 25.88 1.70 -11.84
C ASP A 113 26.45 1.43 -10.44
N ILE A 114 26.17 0.21 -9.92
CA ILE A 114 26.58 -0.20 -8.57
C ILE A 114 28.09 -0.19 -8.40
N ASP A 115 28.88 -0.44 -9.47
CA ASP A 115 30.33 -0.48 -9.40
C ASP A 115 30.95 0.86 -8.95
N LYS A 116 30.24 1.97 -9.16
CA LYS A 116 30.65 3.29 -8.67
C LYS A 116 30.56 3.44 -7.15
N TYR A 117 29.68 2.67 -6.52
CA TYR A 117 29.33 2.82 -5.11
C TYR A 117 29.73 1.61 -4.25
N TYR A 118 29.93 0.46 -4.85
CA TYR A 118 30.24 -0.78 -4.13
C TYR A 118 31.69 -0.80 -3.63
N GLN A 119 31.85 -1.17 -2.36
CA GLN A 119 33.14 -1.46 -1.75
C GLN A 119 32.98 -2.62 -0.77
N LYS A 120 33.66 -3.71 -1.01
CA LYS A 120 33.64 -4.90 -0.15
C LYS A 120 34.25 -4.59 1.23
N GLY A 121 33.63 -5.08 2.28
CA GLY A 121 34.13 -4.97 3.65
C GLY A 121 33.30 -4.03 4.51
N GLU A 122 33.95 -3.19 5.32
CA GLU A 122 33.29 -2.27 6.22
C GLU A 122 32.60 -1.10 5.49
N ALA A 123 31.64 -0.49 6.16
CA ALA A 123 30.93 0.67 5.62
C ALA A 123 31.86 1.87 5.50
N VAL A 124 32.04 2.37 4.28
CA VAL A 124 32.84 3.56 3.96
C VAL A 124 31.91 4.67 3.49
N ALA A 125 32.13 5.91 3.93
CA ALA A 125 31.32 7.06 3.58
C ALA A 125 31.10 7.19 2.06
N GLY A 126 29.85 7.33 1.63
CA GLY A 126 29.47 7.40 0.22
C GLY A 126 29.52 6.08 -0.55
N LYS A 127 29.77 4.96 0.13
CA LYS A 127 29.83 3.62 -0.45
C LYS A 127 28.84 2.68 0.21
N THR A 128 28.56 1.57 -0.47
CA THR A 128 27.80 0.44 0.06
C THR A 128 28.64 -0.83 0.02
N TYR A 129 28.49 -1.69 1.00
CA TYR A 129 29.12 -3.02 1.03
C TYR A 129 28.17 -4.12 0.50
N SER A 130 26.94 -3.76 0.16
CA SER A 130 25.96 -4.64 -0.45
C SER A 130 25.66 -4.21 -1.88
N LYS A 131 25.45 -5.18 -2.75
CA LYS A 131 25.07 -4.96 -4.15
C LYS A 131 23.71 -5.58 -4.50
N TRP A 132 22.97 -5.95 -3.47
CA TRP A 132 21.74 -6.72 -3.58
C TRP A 132 20.52 -5.85 -3.34
N MET A 133 19.47 -6.09 -4.11
CA MET A 133 18.15 -5.49 -3.88
C MET A 133 17.02 -6.36 -4.44
N GLY A 134 15.82 -6.15 -3.95
CA GLY A 134 14.58 -6.55 -4.61
C GLY A 134 14.20 -5.54 -5.66
N ALA A 135 14.65 -5.72 -6.91
CA ALA A 135 14.40 -4.77 -7.98
C ALA A 135 13.01 -4.98 -8.60
N LEU A 136 12.23 -3.91 -8.73
CA LEU A 136 11.01 -3.91 -9.54
C LEU A 136 11.38 -3.65 -11.00
N GLU A 137 10.83 -4.44 -11.91
CA GLU A 137 10.88 -4.16 -13.34
C GLU A 137 9.81 -3.12 -13.71
N GLY A 138 10.11 -2.28 -14.71
CA GLY A 138 9.14 -1.29 -15.21
C GLY A 138 8.74 -0.20 -14.22
N TYR A 139 9.47 -0.01 -13.11
CA TYR A 139 9.19 1.03 -12.10
C TYR A 139 9.18 2.45 -12.66
N ASP A 140 9.81 2.65 -13.80
CA ASP A 140 9.94 3.89 -14.56
C ASP A 140 8.86 4.04 -15.65
N LEU A 141 8.05 3.02 -15.89
CA LEU A 141 6.93 3.05 -16.82
C LEU A 141 5.67 3.59 -16.14
N PHE A 142 4.88 4.35 -16.89
CA PHE A 142 3.62 4.90 -16.43
C PHE A 142 2.81 5.44 -17.61
N ASP A 143 1.50 5.23 -17.62
CA ASP A 143 0.60 5.90 -18.57
C ASP A 143 -0.05 7.14 -17.92
N PRO A 144 0.54 8.33 -18.08
CA PRO A 144 0.03 9.53 -17.44
C PRO A 144 -1.32 9.97 -18.00
N LEU A 145 -1.57 9.75 -19.30
CA LEU A 145 -2.79 10.20 -19.94
C LEU A 145 -4.02 9.44 -19.43
N PHE A 146 -3.85 8.16 -19.12
CA PHE A 146 -4.89 7.35 -18.48
C PHE A 146 -5.37 7.98 -17.17
N PHE A 147 -4.46 8.54 -16.39
CA PHE A 147 -4.76 9.18 -15.09
C PHE A 147 -5.02 10.69 -15.19
N ASN A 148 -5.21 11.23 -16.38
CA ASN A 148 -5.37 12.68 -16.63
C ASN A 148 -4.19 13.53 -16.09
N ILE A 149 -2.98 12.99 -16.16
CA ILE A 149 -1.74 13.64 -15.75
C ILE A 149 -0.97 14.04 -17.00
N SER A 150 -0.41 15.25 -17.03
CA SER A 150 0.42 15.66 -18.15
C SER A 150 1.77 14.90 -18.15
N PRO A 151 2.38 14.62 -19.30
CA PRO A 151 3.69 13.97 -19.36
C PRO A 151 4.76 14.71 -18.53
N ILE A 152 4.79 16.04 -18.60
CA ILE A 152 5.73 16.88 -17.85
C ILE A 152 5.55 16.73 -16.33
N GLU A 153 4.31 16.65 -15.86
CA GLU A 153 4.04 16.36 -14.46
C GLU A 153 4.48 14.94 -14.08
N ALA A 154 4.18 13.96 -14.93
CA ALA A 154 4.54 12.56 -14.70
C ALA A 154 6.06 12.35 -14.58
N GLU A 155 6.86 13.07 -15.38
CA GLU A 155 8.32 13.04 -15.28
C GLU A 155 8.83 13.53 -13.91
N SER A 156 8.15 14.50 -13.31
CA SER A 156 8.48 15.04 -11.99
C SER A 156 7.95 14.20 -10.82
N MET A 157 7.05 13.24 -11.09
CA MET A 157 6.47 12.38 -10.05
C MET A 157 7.45 11.30 -9.62
N ASP A 158 7.63 11.14 -8.31
CA ASP A 158 8.30 9.98 -7.74
C ASP A 158 7.65 8.69 -8.25
N PRO A 159 8.42 7.68 -8.67
CA PRO A 159 7.88 6.38 -9.06
C PRO A 159 6.92 5.77 -8.04
N GLN A 160 7.09 6.04 -6.75
CA GLN A 160 6.16 5.61 -5.71
C GLN A 160 4.74 6.15 -5.92
N GLN A 161 4.61 7.41 -6.36
CA GLN A 161 3.29 7.99 -6.64
C GLN A 161 2.64 7.32 -7.86
N ARG A 162 3.42 7.05 -8.90
CA ARG A 162 2.94 6.42 -10.14
C ARG A 162 2.47 5.00 -9.90
N LEU A 163 3.32 4.16 -9.32
CA LEU A 163 3.02 2.75 -9.05
C LEU A 163 1.88 2.57 -8.03
N PHE A 164 1.80 3.43 -7.01
CA PHE A 164 0.70 3.34 -6.04
C PHE A 164 -0.65 3.71 -6.68
N LEU A 165 -0.66 4.68 -7.58
CA LEU A 165 -1.86 5.07 -8.32
C LEU A 165 -2.38 3.92 -9.18
N GLU A 166 -1.49 3.23 -9.91
CA GLU A 166 -1.80 2.03 -10.69
C GLU A 166 -2.26 0.88 -9.79
N ALA A 167 -1.55 0.61 -8.69
CA ALA A 167 -1.90 -0.45 -7.76
C ALA A 167 -3.29 -0.24 -7.14
N CYS A 168 -3.66 0.99 -6.81
CA CYS A 168 -5.01 1.31 -6.33
C CYS A 168 -6.08 1.01 -7.38
N TRP A 169 -5.84 1.38 -8.64
CA TRP A 169 -6.73 1.09 -9.76
C TRP A 169 -6.91 -0.43 -9.91
N HIS A 170 -5.82 -1.17 -10.03
CA HIS A 170 -5.85 -2.63 -10.18
C HIS A 170 -6.48 -3.34 -8.96
N THR A 171 -6.31 -2.82 -7.75
CA THR A 171 -6.94 -3.36 -6.54
C THR A 171 -8.47 -3.30 -6.64
N ILE A 172 -9.01 -2.20 -7.18
CA ILE A 172 -10.46 -2.04 -7.36
C ILE A 172 -10.98 -2.96 -8.47
N GLU A 173 -10.24 -3.08 -9.58
CA GLU A 173 -10.57 -4.02 -10.66
C GLU A 173 -10.53 -5.48 -10.18
N HIS A 174 -9.50 -5.86 -9.40
CA HIS A 174 -9.40 -7.19 -8.81
C HIS A 174 -10.57 -7.49 -7.86
N ALA A 175 -11.10 -6.48 -7.18
CA ALA A 175 -12.33 -6.61 -6.38
C ALA A 175 -13.60 -6.79 -7.22
N GLY A 176 -13.51 -6.75 -8.55
CA GLY A 176 -14.64 -6.87 -9.47
C GLY A 176 -15.46 -5.59 -9.64
N TYR A 177 -14.94 -4.45 -9.21
CA TYR A 177 -15.62 -3.17 -9.34
C TYR A 177 -15.06 -2.33 -10.50
N ASN A 178 -15.94 -1.59 -11.17
CA ASN A 178 -15.48 -0.47 -11.99
C ASN A 178 -15.01 0.66 -11.05
N PRO A 179 -13.75 1.12 -11.14
CA PRO A 179 -13.24 2.13 -10.22
C PRO A 179 -14.08 3.41 -10.12
N HIS A 180 -14.74 3.81 -11.20
CA HIS A 180 -15.57 5.02 -11.22
C HIS A 180 -16.85 4.92 -10.37
N VAL A 181 -17.30 3.71 -9.98
CA VAL A 181 -18.48 3.58 -9.09
C VAL A 181 -18.18 4.04 -7.66
N LEU A 182 -16.91 4.17 -7.29
CA LEU A 182 -16.49 4.70 -5.99
C LEU A 182 -16.60 6.23 -5.88
N SER A 183 -16.85 6.93 -7.00
CA SER A 183 -16.98 8.39 -7.01
C SER A 183 -18.02 8.89 -6.00
N GLY A 184 -17.61 9.84 -5.16
CA GLY A 184 -18.44 10.41 -4.09
C GLY A 184 -18.60 9.51 -2.86
N SER A 185 -17.99 8.31 -2.84
CA SER A 185 -18.06 7.40 -1.69
C SER A 185 -17.13 7.84 -0.56
N LYS A 186 -17.43 7.39 0.68
CA LYS A 186 -16.55 7.55 1.83
C LYS A 186 -15.42 6.50 1.82
N CYS A 187 -14.74 6.35 0.70
CA CYS A 187 -13.57 5.50 0.59
C CYS A 187 -12.34 6.27 1.07
N GLY A 188 -11.66 5.73 2.07
CA GLY A 188 -10.39 6.28 2.58
C GLY A 188 -9.19 5.72 1.80
N VAL A 189 -8.11 6.50 1.71
CA VAL A 189 -6.84 6.08 1.11
C VAL A 189 -5.72 6.20 2.15
N TYR A 190 -5.12 5.09 2.51
CA TYR A 190 -4.08 4.99 3.53
C TYR A 190 -2.83 4.33 2.93
N VAL A 191 -1.73 5.06 2.88
CA VAL A 191 -0.49 4.55 2.29
C VAL A 191 0.67 4.65 3.24
N GLY A 192 1.37 3.53 3.42
CA GLY A 192 2.67 3.47 4.06
C GLY A 192 3.75 3.81 3.06
N CYS A 193 4.45 4.92 3.23
CA CYS A 193 5.56 5.32 2.38
C CYS A 193 6.54 6.20 3.13
N ALA A 194 7.82 6.03 2.84
CA ALA A 194 8.85 6.97 3.22
C ALA A 194 9.16 7.94 2.06
N TYR A 195 9.87 9.01 2.38
CA TYR A 195 10.37 9.93 1.36
C TYR A 195 11.36 9.21 0.43
N GLY A 196 11.11 9.29 -0.88
CA GLY A 196 11.94 8.66 -1.90
C GLY A 196 13.22 9.43 -2.24
N ASP A 197 14.11 8.78 -2.98
CA ASP A 197 15.37 9.38 -3.45
C ASP A 197 15.31 9.90 -4.91
N TYR A 198 14.14 9.75 -5.56
CA TYR A 198 13.95 10.19 -6.93
C TYR A 198 14.25 11.67 -7.15
N GLN A 199 13.90 12.51 -6.20
CA GLN A 199 14.15 13.96 -6.27
C GLN A 199 15.64 14.32 -6.21
N MET A 200 16.50 13.42 -5.78
CA MET A 200 17.94 13.64 -5.75
C MET A 200 18.61 13.40 -7.11
N LEU A 201 17.91 12.70 -8.02
CA LEU A 201 18.44 12.33 -9.34
C LEU A 201 18.47 13.53 -10.32
N SER A 202 17.53 14.48 -10.18
CA SER A 202 17.37 15.60 -11.12
C SER A 202 16.98 16.87 -10.38
N ARG A 203 17.93 17.44 -9.62
CA ARG A 203 17.66 18.52 -8.68
C ARG A 203 17.05 19.77 -9.32
N GLU A 204 17.47 20.15 -10.53
CA GLU A 204 16.98 21.38 -11.19
C GLU A 204 15.50 21.23 -11.61
N GLU A 205 15.12 20.09 -12.16
CA GLU A 205 13.75 19.78 -12.55
C GLU A 205 12.80 19.69 -11.35
N GLN A 206 13.33 19.25 -10.21
CA GLN A 206 12.57 19.12 -8.96
C GLN A 206 12.32 20.45 -8.25
N LEU A 207 13.04 21.52 -8.59
CA LEU A 207 12.81 22.89 -8.08
C LEU A 207 11.67 23.60 -8.85
N SER A 208 10.61 22.87 -9.16
CA SER A 208 9.41 23.33 -9.86
C SER A 208 8.15 23.06 -9.04
N ALA A 209 7.02 23.64 -9.43
CA ALA A 209 5.73 23.34 -8.80
C ALA A 209 5.37 21.85 -8.98
N GLN A 210 5.67 21.29 -10.14
CA GLN A 210 5.47 19.87 -10.45
C GLN A 210 6.38 18.98 -9.60
N GLY A 211 7.66 19.35 -9.42
CA GLY A 211 8.58 18.65 -8.54
C GLY A 211 8.14 18.68 -7.07
N PHE A 212 7.59 19.81 -6.60
CA PHE A 212 7.06 19.90 -5.24
C PHE A 212 5.91 18.91 -5.02
N THR A 213 4.93 18.86 -5.92
CA THR A 213 3.80 17.91 -5.80
C THR A 213 4.22 16.48 -6.12
N GLY A 214 5.12 16.30 -7.07
CA GLY A 214 5.64 14.99 -7.49
C GLY A 214 6.46 14.27 -6.42
N GLY A 215 7.13 15.01 -5.52
CA GLY A 215 7.93 14.41 -4.45
C GLY A 215 7.24 14.36 -3.10
N SER A 216 6.09 15.00 -2.93
CA SER A 216 5.42 15.05 -1.63
C SER A 216 4.71 13.75 -1.30
N THR A 217 5.04 13.13 -0.15
CA THR A 217 4.37 11.92 0.33
C THR A 217 2.89 12.16 0.64
N SER A 218 2.49 13.37 1.02
CA SER A 218 1.09 13.72 1.28
C SER A 218 0.24 13.74 0.01
N ILE A 219 0.85 14.02 -1.14
CA ILE A 219 0.17 14.03 -2.44
C ILE A 219 -0.05 12.62 -2.99
N LEU A 220 0.78 11.65 -2.58
CA LEU A 220 0.69 10.27 -3.04
C LEU A 220 -0.72 9.67 -2.86
N PRO A 221 -1.32 9.59 -1.65
CA PRO A 221 -2.68 9.08 -1.49
C PRO A 221 -3.74 10.02 -2.08
N ALA A 222 -3.45 11.32 -2.17
CA ALA A 222 -4.39 12.29 -2.68
C ALA A 222 -4.64 12.13 -4.19
N ARG A 223 -3.66 11.64 -4.96
CA ARG A 223 -3.82 11.47 -6.42
C ARG A 223 -4.94 10.51 -6.78
N ILE A 224 -4.99 9.31 -6.18
CA ILE A 224 -6.08 8.37 -6.45
C ILE A 224 -7.42 8.88 -5.90
N SER A 225 -7.39 9.51 -4.73
CA SER A 225 -8.59 10.11 -4.15
C SER A 225 -9.16 11.22 -5.04
N TYR A 226 -8.30 12.08 -5.59
CA TYR A 226 -8.69 13.11 -6.54
C TYR A 226 -9.21 12.50 -7.86
N PHE A 227 -8.46 11.55 -8.44
CA PHE A 227 -8.80 10.92 -9.71
C PHE A 227 -10.16 10.22 -9.67
N LEU A 228 -10.47 9.53 -8.57
CA LEU A 228 -11.73 8.81 -8.38
C LEU A 228 -12.80 9.61 -7.62
N ASN A 229 -12.52 10.87 -7.25
CA ASN A 229 -13.43 11.73 -6.47
C ASN A 229 -13.89 11.05 -5.17
N LEU A 230 -12.95 10.47 -4.41
CA LEU A 230 -13.24 9.84 -3.13
C LEU A 230 -13.41 10.89 -2.02
N GLN A 231 -14.24 10.60 -1.02
CA GLN A 231 -14.59 11.54 0.06
C GLN A 231 -14.08 11.10 1.44
N GLY A 232 -13.31 10.03 1.50
CA GLY A 232 -12.70 9.56 2.73
C GLY A 232 -11.35 10.25 3.02
N PRO A 233 -10.74 9.96 4.19
CA PRO A 233 -9.40 10.45 4.53
C PRO A 233 -8.34 10.03 3.53
N CYS A 234 -7.36 10.92 3.29
CA CYS A 234 -6.17 10.66 2.48
C CYS A 234 -4.94 10.80 3.38
N ILE A 235 -4.29 9.70 3.73
CA ILE A 235 -3.25 9.71 4.75
C ILE A 235 -2.02 8.95 4.26
N SER A 236 -0.87 9.61 4.24
CA SER A 236 0.43 8.95 4.14
C SER A 236 1.01 8.74 5.53
N ILE A 237 1.64 7.60 5.75
CA ILE A 237 2.14 7.17 7.06
C ILE A 237 3.58 6.72 6.87
N ASP A 238 4.48 7.28 7.66
CA ASP A 238 5.87 6.84 7.73
C ASP A 238 6.19 6.40 9.16
N THR A 239 6.27 5.10 9.35
CA THR A 239 6.76 4.42 10.55
C THR A 239 7.87 3.43 10.18
N ALA A 240 8.65 3.79 9.17
CA ALA A 240 9.72 2.95 8.60
C ALA A 240 9.19 1.59 8.09
N CYS A 241 9.80 0.49 8.46
CA CYS A 241 9.45 -0.86 7.97
C CYS A 241 8.00 -1.29 8.28
N SER A 242 7.35 -0.67 9.26
CA SER A 242 5.97 -0.99 9.66
C SER A 242 4.90 -0.15 8.95
N SER A 243 5.27 0.80 8.11
CA SER A 243 4.37 1.81 7.53
C SER A 243 3.13 1.21 6.86
N SER A 244 3.30 0.17 6.05
CA SER A 244 2.18 -0.46 5.33
C SER A 244 1.18 -1.14 6.26
N LEU A 245 1.67 -1.83 7.31
CA LEU A 245 0.81 -2.47 8.29
C LEU A 245 0.08 -1.44 9.17
N VAL A 246 0.75 -0.33 9.51
CA VAL A 246 0.11 0.79 10.23
C VAL A 246 -0.95 1.46 9.36
N ALA A 247 -0.71 1.61 8.04
CA ALA A 247 -1.72 2.11 7.11
C ALA A 247 -2.96 1.22 7.06
N ILE A 248 -2.78 -0.10 7.00
CA ILE A 248 -3.88 -1.08 7.05
C ILE A 248 -4.62 -1.00 8.39
N ALA A 249 -3.91 -0.92 9.52
CA ALA A 249 -4.53 -0.80 10.84
C ALA A 249 -5.40 0.47 10.95
N ASN A 250 -4.89 1.63 10.50
CA ASN A 250 -5.68 2.86 10.47
C ASN A 250 -6.93 2.78 9.58
N ALA A 251 -6.83 2.10 8.43
CA ALA A 251 -7.98 1.83 7.57
C ALA A 251 -9.03 0.96 8.29
N CYS A 252 -8.57 -0.07 9.00
CA CYS A 252 -9.45 -0.92 9.83
C CYS A 252 -10.16 -0.11 10.92
N ASP A 253 -9.44 0.77 11.62
CA ASP A 253 -10.03 1.64 12.65
C ASP A 253 -11.07 2.59 12.05
N GLY A 254 -10.80 3.13 10.85
CA GLY A 254 -11.75 3.95 10.10
C GLY A 254 -13.05 3.20 9.76
N LEU A 255 -12.93 1.94 9.32
CA LEU A 255 -14.07 1.08 9.00
C LEU A 255 -14.87 0.70 10.26
N VAL A 256 -14.19 0.28 11.33
CA VAL A 256 -14.81 -0.09 12.62
C VAL A 256 -15.54 1.08 13.27
N SER A 257 -14.96 2.29 13.20
CA SER A 257 -15.60 3.51 13.72
C SER A 257 -16.75 4.02 12.85
N GLY A 258 -16.92 3.51 11.63
CA GLY A 258 -17.92 3.97 10.67
C GLY A 258 -17.60 5.36 10.08
N SER A 259 -16.36 5.82 10.18
CA SER A 259 -15.92 7.07 9.54
C SER A 259 -15.75 6.92 8.02
N ILE A 260 -15.51 5.70 7.57
CA ILE A 260 -15.45 5.31 6.16
C ILE A 260 -16.23 4.02 5.90
N ASP A 261 -16.66 3.82 4.67
CA ASP A 261 -17.42 2.64 4.23
C ASP A 261 -16.52 1.61 3.52
N SER A 262 -15.41 2.08 2.96
CA SER A 262 -14.38 1.27 2.30
C SER A 262 -13.02 1.96 2.39
N ALA A 263 -11.95 1.22 2.13
CA ALA A 263 -10.60 1.76 2.13
C ALA A 263 -9.71 1.10 1.06
N LEU A 264 -8.81 1.90 0.50
CA LEU A 264 -7.60 1.47 -0.19
C LEU A 264 -6.46 1.63 0.81
N ALA A 265 -5.78 0.54 1.15
CA ALA A 265 -4.71 0.57 2.14
C ALA A 265 -3.54 -0.32 1.71
N GLY A 266 -2.33 0.18 1.87
CA GLY A 266 -1.15 -0.57 1.49
C GLY A 266 0.13 0.20 1.73
N GLY A 267 1.21 -0.20 1.06
CA GLY A 267 2.50 0.47 1.15
C GLY A 267 3.27 0.41 -0.15
N ILE A 268 4.21 1.34 -0.28
CA ILE A 268 5.10 1.45 -1.43
C ILE A 268 6.50 1.83 -0.98
N ASN A 269 7.50 1.20 -1.58
CA ASN A 269 8.89 1.60 -1.43
C ASN A 269 9.67 1.32 -2.72
N VAL A 270 10.19 2.35 -3.33
CA VAL A 270 11.01 2.27 -4.55
C VAL A 270 12.28 3.07 -4.36
N MET A 271 13.42 2.41 -4.42
CA MET A 271 14.72 3.06 -4.52
C MET A 271 15.02 3.36 -5.99
N ALA A 272 14.87 4.60 -6.39
CA ALA A 272 15.13 5.06 -7.76
C ALA A 272 16.62 5.34 -8.00
N GLY A 273 17.36 5.69 -6.94
CA GLY A 273 18.78 6.01 -6.95
C GLY A 273 19.56 5.27 -5.86
N PRO A 274 20.87 5.53 -5.76
CA PRO A 274 21.76 4.85 -4.83
C PRO A 274 21.69 5.37 -3.39
N ASP A 275 21.11 6.55 -3.16
CA ASP A 275 21.26 7.29 -1.90
C ASP A 275 20.68 6.55 -0.70
N MET A 276 19.44 6.04 -0.82
CA MET A 276 18.81 5.27 0.25
C MET A 276 19.53 3.96 0.53
N HIS A 277 20.01 3.29 -0.53
CA HIS A 277 20.80 2.07 -0.41
C HIS A 277 22.13 2.31 0.32
N ILE A 278 22.84 3.42 -0.02
CA ILE A 278 24.07 3.81 0.66
C ILE A 278 23.80 4.15 2.12
N LYS A 279 22.76 4.94 2.42
CA LYS A 279 22.37 5.29 3.81
C LYS A 279 22.06 4.04 4.64
N ALA A 280 21.33 3.08 4.07
CA ALA A 280 21.04 1.81 4.73
C ALA A 280 22.31 0.97 4.97
N ALA A 281 23.26 0.98 4.04
CA ALA A 281 24.56 0.35 4.23
C ALA A 281 25.36 1.02 5.37
N GLN A 282 25.39 2.37 5.40
CA GLN A 282 26.08 3.12 6.45
C GLN A 282 25.49 2.84 7.85
N SER A 283 24.19 2.53 7.92
CA SER A 283 23.49 2.18 9.16
C SER A 283 23.65 0.70 9.55
N GLY A 284 24.43 -0.10 8.80
CA GLY A 284 24.61 -1.53 9.08
C GLY A 284 23.36 -2.39 8.82
N MET A 285 22.38 -1.87 8.06
CA MET A 285 21.09 -2.54 7.87
C MET A 285 21.05 -3.49 6.67
N LEU A 286 22.04 -3.45 5.79
CA LEU A 286 22.07 -4.28 4.60
C LEU A 286 22.83 -5.58 4.81
N SER A 287 22.36 -6.63 4.16
CA SER A 287 23.08 -7.90 4.08
C SER A 287 24.16 -7.85 3.00
N PRO A 288 25.38 -8.35 3.26
CA PRO A 288 26.44 -8.40 2.27
C PRO A 288 26.21 -9.47 1.19
N ASP A 289 25.38 -10.47 1.44
CA ASP A 289 25.09 -11.60 0.55
C ASP A 289 23.65 -11.65 0.04
N GLY A 290 22.86 -10.60 0.30
CA GLY A 290 21.48 -10.49 -0.16
C GLY A 290 20.49 -11.41 0.55
N LYS A 291 20.82 -11.92 1.73
CA LYS A 291 19.95 -12.77 2.53
C LYS A 291 19.59 -12.11 3.84
N CYS A 292 18.39 -12.39 4.37
CA CYS A 292 18.07 -12.02 5.72
C CYS A 292 18.88 -12.85 6.71
N HIS A 293 19.47 -12.18 7.68
CA HIS A 293 20.17 -12.77 8.80
C HIS A 293 19.48 -12.34 10.10
N THR A 294 19.43 -13.26 11.06
CA THR A 294 18.94 -13.01 12.44
C THR A 294 20.13 -12.81 13.37
#